data_9f50e64cb4b817fa674e47690259719e
#
_entry.id   9f50e64cb4b817fa674e47690259719e
#
_cell.length_a   1.000
_cell.length_b   1.000
_cell.length_c   1.000
_cell.angle_alpha   90.00
_cell.angle_beta   90.00
_cell.angle_gamma   90.00
#
_symmetry.space_group_name_H-M   'P 1'
#
loop_
_entity.id
_entity.type
_entity.pdbx_description
1 polymer ?
#
loop_
_entity_poly.entity_id
_entity_poly.type
_entity_poly.pdbx_seq_one_letter_code
_entity_poly.pdbx_strand_id
1 'polypeptide(L)'
;IRKGESYLDYEWKVVKATHYLEFGRSGDRAIMESPFGKNNSALGSLFMPEMAEGKGRFVDQIINGVFASCEMTSWALSAHLGLQKVGGCFPSYEEHVIDLGSGNLASQLSCIYYYLKPSFDKVNPLISKRLRHELQVRILDTYMNEDHFWWMAFNLKPGGLVNNWNPWCNFNVLQCFFLLENDRDKLAKAVYRTMTSVDHFINYTHGDGGCEEGPSYWGHAAGKMYDYLQMLSDGTGGKVSVFDQPIIKNMGEYIARSYVGNGWVVNFADASAKGGGDADLIFRYGKAVESPLMMNYAAYLKSLSDKDGIPSGDPFRLFQTLLSREELEGMSADYQAPGYSWYPETEFCYMTNKNGFFVATKGGYNNESHNHNDAGTFSLYLNTTPIFIDAGVGTYTRQTFSSERYSIWTMQSNYHNLPMVNGVPQQFGSEFRATDVHFDSRRMYFSANIATAYPAEANVKKWVRSY
;
A
#
# COMPACT_ATOMS: atom_id res chain seq x y z
N ILE A 1 -24.13 -6.51 -9.77
CA ILE A 1 -24.59 -7.54 -10.70
C ILE A 1 -24.21 -7.16 -12.13
N ARG A 2 -24.61 -5.99 -12.67
CA ARG A 2 -24.31 -5.55 -14.05
C ARG A 2 -22.84 -5.73 -14.46
N LYS A 3 -21.90 -5.44 -13.57
CA LYS A 3 -20.47 -5.62 -13.82
C LYS A 3 -20.11 -7.10 -14.03
N GLY A 4 -20.71 -8.02 -13.28
CA GLY A 4 -20.51 -9.47 -13.47
C GLY A 4 -21.09 -9.96 -14.78
N GLU A 5 -22.25 -9.44 -15.18
CA GLU A 5 -22.88 -9.80 -16.44
C GLU A 5 -21.98 -9.51 -17.65
N SER A 6 -21.20 -8.43 -17.61
CA SER A 6 -20.24 -8.10 -18.67
C SER A 6 -19.03 -9.06 -18.76
N TYR A 7 -18.88 -9.96 -17.78
CA TYR A 7 -17.80 -10.96 -17.75
C TYR A 7 -18.28 -12.39 -17.98
N LEU A 8 -19.57 -12.63 -18.26
CA LEU A 8 -20.09 -13.98 -18.50
C LEU A 8 -19.41 -14.68 -19.70
N ASP A 9 -19.06 -13.90 -20.72
CA ASP A 9 -18.37 -14.38 -21.92
C ASP A 9 -16.87 -14.01 -21.91
N TYR A 10 -16.28 -13.78 -20.70
CA TYR A 10 -14.88 -13.36 -20.60
C TYR A 10 -13.93 -14.48 -21.06
N GLU A 11 -13.04 -14.15 -21.99
CA GLU A 11 -11.95 -15.01 -22.42
C GLU A 11 -10.74 -14.86 -21.50
N TRP A 12 -10.44 -15.91 -20.74
CA TRP A 12 -9.32 -15.95 -19.80
C TRP A 12 -7.99 -15.80 -20.56
N LYS A 13 -7.20 -14.81 -20.15
CA LYS A 13 -5.94 -14.47 -20.81
C LYS A 13 -4.85 -15.43 -20.37
N VAL A 14 -4.09 -15.93 -21.36
CA VAL A 14 -2.91 -16.77 -21.09
C VAL A 14 -1.73 -15.87 -20.72
N VAL A 15 -1.14 -16.10 -19.54
CA VAL A 15 0.14 -15.53 -19.16
C VAL A 15 1.24 -16.41 -19.72
N LYS A 16 1.93 -15.95 -20.80
CA LYS A 16 2.91 -16.74 -21.55
C LYS A 16 4.28 -16.72 -20.86
N ALA A 17 5.10 -17.73 -21.10
CA ALA A 17 6.49 -17.77 -20.69
C ALA A 17 7.29 -16.52 -21.13
N THR A 18 7.05 -16.06 -22.36
CA THR A 18 7.69 -14.85 -22.89
C THR A 18 7.26 -13.56 -22.16
N HIS A 19 6.08 -13.52 -21.54
CA HIS A 19 5.64 -12.38 -20.73
C HIS A 19 6.51 -12.23 -19.46
N TYR A 20 6.86 -13.33 -18.81
CA TYR A 20 7.79 -13.30 -17.67
C TYR A 20 9.20 -12.87 -18.10
N LEU A 21 9.69 -13.41 -19.21
CA LEU A 21 11.03 -13.11 -19.75
C LEU A 21 11.18 -11.64 -20.16
N GLU A 22 10.09 -10.95 -20.51
CA GLU A 22 10.14 -9.57 -20.99
C GLU A 22 10.66 -8.60 -19.94
N PHE A 23 10.34 -8.82 -18.66
CA PHE A 23 10.93 -8.02 -17.58
C PHE A 23 12.47 -8.10 -17.56
N GLY A 24 13.04 -9.28 -17.79
CA GLY A 24 14.50 -9.45 -17.90
C GLY A 24 15.11 -8.82 -19.14
N ARG A 25 14.36 -8.78 -20.25
CA ARG A 25 14.82 -8.29 -21.57
C ARG A 25 14.77 -6.77 -21.69
N SER A 26 13.62 -6.18 -21.36
CA SER A 26 13.34 -4.74 -21.56
C SER A 26 13.13 -3.96 -20.27
N GLY A 27 12.91 -4.64 -19.13
CA GLY A 27 12.52 -4.04 -17.88
C GLY A 27 11.01 -3.70 -17.80
N ASP A 28 10.24 -4.03 -18.84
CA ASP A 28 8.80 -3.79 -18.87
C ASP A 28 8.07 -4.88 -18.06
N ARG A 29 7.41 -4.46 -16.99
CA ARG A 29 6.62 -5.34 -16.13
C ARG A 29 5.17 -5.47 -16.59
N ALA A 30 4.65 -4.47 -17.31
CA ALA A 30 3.24 -4.41 -17.73
C ALA A 30 2.86 -5.54 -18.67
N ILE A 31 3.78 -6.07 -19.46
CA ILE A 31 3.56 -7.18 -20.40
C ILE A 31 3.05 -8.44 -19.66
N MET A 32 3.58 -8.75 -18.47
CA MET A 32 3.07 -9.86 -17.65
C MET A 32 1.92 -9.44 -16.75
N GLU A 33 2.00 -8.28 -16.12
CA GLU A 33 1.04 -7.82 -15.13
C GLU A 33 -0.34 -7.51 -15.73
N SER A 34 -0.40 -7.05 -16.98
CA SER A 34 -1.67 -6.68 -17.63
C SER A 34 -2.60 -7.89 -17.84
N PRO A 35 -2.23 -8.99 -18.49
CA PRO A 35 -3.10 -10.15 -18.63
C PRO A 35 -3.41 -10.82 -17.28
N PHE A 36 -2.45 -10.87 -16.35
CA PHE A 36 -2.64 -11.37 -14.99
C PHE A 36 -3.69 -10.54 -14.24
N GLY A 37 -3.53 -9.21 -14.20
CA GLY A 37 -4.45 -8.31 -13.52
C GLY A 37 -5.85 -8.30 -14.12
N LYS A 38 -5.98 -8.43 -15.46
CA LYS A 38 -7.28 -8.56 -16.14
C LYS A 38 -8.03 -9.80 -15.70
N ASN A 39 -7.34 -10.94 -15.58
CA ASN A 39 -7.94 -12.19 -15.09
C ASN A 39 -8.41 -12.06 -13.64
N ASN A 40 -7.57 -11.49 -12.77
CA ASN A 40 -7.92 -11.28 -11.36
C ASN A 40 -9.13 -10.34 -11.19
N SER A 41 -9.18 -9.27 -12.00
CA SER A 41 -10.31 -8.34 -12.01
C SER A 41 -11.59 -8.98 -12.53
N ALA A 42 -11.50 -9.82 -13.56
CA ALA A 42 -12.64 -10.59 -14.07
C ALA A 42 -13.18 -11.55 -13.01
N LEU A 43 -12.28 -12.29 -12.34
CA LEU A 43 -12.64 -13.25 -11.30
C LEU A 43 -13.37 -12.55 -10.13
N GLY A 44 -12.86 -11.43 -9.63
CA GLY A 44 -13.52 -10.64 -8.60
C GLY A 44 -14.86 -10.06 -9.04
N SER A 45 -14.94 -9.63 -10.32
CA SER A 45 -16.18 -9.08 -10.91
C SER A 45 -17.27 -10.13 -11.12
N LEU A 46 -16.93 -11.42 -11.20
CA LEU A 46 -17.85 -12.54 -11.25
C LEU A 46 -18.24 -13.04 -9.85
N PHE A 47 -17.28 -13.08 -8.94
CA PHE A 47 -17.48 -13.59 -7.58
C PHE A 47 -18.50 -12.78 -6.79
N MET A 48 -18.37 -11.46 -6.77
CA MET A 48 -19.25 -10.60 -5.97
C MET A 48 -20.72 -10.64 -6.40
N PRO A 49 -21.08 -10.62 -7.70
CA PRO A 49 -22.45 -10.84 -8.13
C PRO A 49 -23.00 -12.20 -7.79
N GLU A 50 -22.21 -13.27 -7.85
CA GLU A 50 -22.65 -14.58 -7.40
C GLU A 50 -22.99 -14.59 -5.91
N MET A 51 -22.14 -13.94 -5.08
CA MET A 51 -22.41 -13.77 -3.65
C MET A 51 -23.70 -12.97 -3.39
N ALA A 52 -23.97 -11.97 -4.22
CA ALA A 52 -25.13 -11.09 -4.05
C ALA A 52 -26.45 -11.75 -4.47
N GLU A 53 -26.46 -12.57 -5.51
CA GLU A 53 -27.71 -13.17 -6.00
C GLU A 53 -27.87 -14.68 -5.70
N GLY A 54 -26.77 -15.41 -5.55
CA GLY A 54 -26.79 -16.85 -5.19
C GLY A 54 -27.51 -17.77 -6.18
N LYS A 55 -27.58 -17.37 -7.47
CA LYS A 55 -28.33 -18.12 -8.50
C LYS A 55 -27.52 -19.12 -9.29
N GLY A 56 -26.19 -19.13 -9.10
CA GLY A 56 -25.29 -20.07 -9.78
C GLY A 56 -24.93 -19.69 -11.22
N ARG A 57 -25.45 -18.61 -11.77
CA ARG A 57 -25.23 -18.26 -13.19
C ARG A 57 -23.82 -17.77 -13.50
N PHE A 58 -23.06 -17.36 -12.51
CA PHE A 58 -21.65 -16.97 -12.66
C PHE A 58 -20.68 -18.10 -12.33
N VAL A 59 -21.17 -19.21 -11.75
CA VAL A 59 -20.34 -20.30 -11.19
C VAL A 59 -19.43 -20.91 -12.26
N ASP A 60 -19.93 -21.21 -13.46
CA ASP A 60 -19.12 -21.82 -14.52
C ASP A 60 -17.93 -20.93 -14.93
N GLN A 61 -18.17 -19.62 -15.06
CA GLN A 61 -17.08 -18.68 -15.36
C GLN A 61 -16.11 -18.49 -14.20
N ILE A 62 -16.59 -18.52 -12.96
CA ILE A 62 -15.71 -18.52 -11.79
C ILE A 62 -14.85 -19.78 -11.78
N ILE A 63 -15.40 -20.96 -12.08
CA ILE A 63 -14.67 -22.23 -12.20
C ILE A 63 -13.57 -22.11 -13.27
N ASN A 64 -13.89 -21.53 -14.45
CA ASN A 64 -12.92 -21.30 -15.51
C ASN A 64 -11.76 -20.41 -15.03
N GLY A 65 -12.06 -19.34 -14.28
CA GLY A 65 -11.05 -18.45 -13.73
C GLY A 65 -10.19 -19.08 -12.65
N VAL A 66 -10.81 -19.86 -11.77
CA VAL A 66 -10.09 -20.65 -10.76
C VAL A 66 -9.16 -21.66 -11.44
N PHE A 67 -9.66 -22.36 -12.46
CA PHE A 67 -8.86 -23.33 -13.19
C PHE A 67 -7.68 -22.67 -13.91
N ALA A 68 -7.94 -21.58 -14.63
CA ALA A 68 -6.89 -20.79 -15.29
C ALA A 68 -5.79 -20.32 -14.30
N SER A 69 -6.19 -19.95 -13.08
CA SER A 69 -5.23 -19.58 -12.02
C SER A 69 -4.43 -20.78 -11.52
N CYS A 70 -5.07 -21.95 -11.33
CA CYS A 70 -4.42 -23.18 -10.88
C CYS A 70 -3.41 -23.73 -11.90
N GLU A 71 -3.60 -23.47 -13.20
CA GLU A 71 -2.70 -23.91 -14.28
C GLU A 71 -1.47 -23.00 -14.45
N MET A 72 -1.41 -21.85 -13.78
CA MET A 72 -0.21 -20.99 -13.83
C MET A 72 0.96 -21.61 -13.07
N THR A 73 2.17 -21.56 -13.65
CA THR A 73 3.39 -22.00 -12.97
C THR A 73 3.64 -21.18 -11.70
N SER A 74 3.45 -19.87 -11.76
CA SER A 74 3.62 -18.96 -10.62
C SER A 74 2.50 -17.91 -10.59
N TRP A 75 2.10 -17.53 -9.36
CA TRP A 75 1.19 -16.39 -9.12
C TRP A 75 1.96 -15.09 -8.86
N ALA A 76 3.29 -15.17 -8.69
CA ALA A 76 4.13 -14.00 -8.47
C ALA A 76 4.35 -13.21 -9.77
N LEU A 77 4.51 -11.91 -9.62
CA LEU A 77 4.78 -11.00 -10.75
C LEU A 77 6.22 -11.18 -11.24
N SER A 78 6.44 -11.03 -12.55
CA SER A 78 7.77 -11.21 -13.16
C SER A 78 8.84 -10.31 -12.53
N ALA A 79 8.47 -9.08 -12.14
CA ALA A 79 9.35 -8.13 -11.48
C ALA A 79 9.75 -8.57 -10.04
N HIS A 80 9.04 -9.52 -9.46
CA HIS A 80 9.22 -9.96 -8.07
C HIS A 80 9.84 -11.37 -7.96
N LEU A 81 10.03 -12.08 -9.08
CA LEU A 81 10.61 -13.42 -9.09
C LEU A 81 12.10 -13.47 -8.68
N GLY A 82 12.75 -12.32 -8.52
CA GLY A 82 14.05 -12.23 -7.85
C GLY A 82 14.02 -12.73 -6.39
N LEU A 83 12.83 -12.90 -5.79
CA LEU A 83 12.64 -13.55 -4.48
C LEU A 83 12.86 -15.07 -4.51
N GLN A 84 12.87 -15.71 -5.67
CA GLN A 84 13.24 -17.12 -5.81
C GLN A 84 14.70 -17.33 -5.38
N LYS A 85 15.00 -18.47 -4.79
CA LYS A 85 16.40 -18.85 -4.45
C LYS A 85 17.29 -18.95 -5.69
N VAL A 86 16.70 -19.38 -6.82
CA VAL A 86 17.38 -19.38 -8.13
C VAL A 86 17.47 -17.97 -8.75
N GLY A 87 16.73 -16.98 -8.23
CA GLY A 87 16.70 -15.62 -8.74
C GLY A 87 16.06 -15.50 -10.13
N GLY A 88 16.27 -14.32 -10.78
CA GLY A 88 15.80 -14.05 -12.13
C GLY A 88 14.36 -13.58 -12.23
N CYS A 89 13.80 -13.61 -13.45
CA CYS A 89 12.41 -13.18 -13.73
C CYS A 89 11.55 -14.28 -14.35
N PHE A 90 12.09 -15.51 -14.49
CA PHE A 90 11.36 -16.66 -15.01
C PHE A 90 10.96 -17.60 -13.87
N PRO A 91 9.68 -18.04 -13.79
CA PRO A 91 9.19 -18.79 -12.65
C PRO A 91 9.77 -20.20 -12.60
N SER A 92 10.32 -20.58 -11.44
CA SER A 92 10.60 -21.97 -11.09
C SER A 92 9.31 -22.70 -10.77
N TYR A 93 9.18 -23.95 -11.18
CA TYR A 93 8.05 -24.80 -10.77
C TYR A 93 8.33 -25.51 -9.42
N GLU A 94 9.57 -25.51 -8.96
CA GLU A 94 10.02 -26.21 -7.76
C GLU A 94 9.85 -25.38 -6.48
N GLU A 95 9.72 -24.06 -6.63
CA GLU A 95 9.55 -23.17 -5.48
C GLU A 95 8.44 -22.13 -5.73
N HIS A 96 7.73 -21.78 -4.67
CA HIS A 96 6.69 -20.77 -4.72
C HIS A 96 7.15 -19.48 -4.06
N VAL A 97 6.73 -18.35 -4.64
CA VAL A 97 7.03 -17.02 -4.14
C VAL A 97 5.75 -16.36 -3.65
N ILE A 98 5.80 -15.83 -2.43
CA ILE A 98 4.76 -14.95 -1.91
C ILE A 98 5.22 -13.51 -2.08
N ASP A 99 4.51 -12.81 -2.98
CA ASP A 99 4.69 -11.39 -3.28
C ASP A 99 3.33 -10.67 -3.26
N LEU A 100 3.27 -9.42 -3.65
CA LEU A 100 2.02 -8.65 -3.73
C LEU A 100 1.00 -9.31 -4.68
N GLY A 101 1.47 -9.79 -5.84
CA GLY A 101 0.60 -10.41 -6.86
C GLY A 101 0.02 -11.74 -6.41
N SER A 102 0.87 -12.65 -5.96
CA SER A 102 0.45 -13.97 -5.48
C SER A 102 -0.40 -13.87 -4.21
N GLY A 103 -0.04 -12.95 -3.30
CA GLY A 103 -0.81 -12.70 -2.08
C GLY A 103 -2.22 -12.21 -2.38
N ASN A 104 -2.38 -11.21 -3.26
CA ASN A 104 -3.70 -10.69 -3.65
C ASN A 104 -4.56 -11.74 -4.32
N LEU A 105 -3.99 -12.51 -5.25
CA LEU A 105 -4.72 -13.59 -5.92
C LEU A 105 -5.13 -14.67 -4.91
N ALA A 106 -4.23 -15.06 -4.01
CA ALA A 106 -4.51 -16.07 -2.99
C ALA A 106 -5.60 -15.61 -2.00
N SER A 107 -5.55 -14.35 -1.56
CA SER A 107 -6.59 -13.73 -0.73
C SER A 107 -7.96 -13.82 -1.40
N GLN A 108 -8.05 -13.45 -2.69
CA GLN A 108 -9.28 -13.57 -3.47
C GLN A 108 -9.74 -15.03 -3.63
N LEU A 109 -8.83 -15.94 -4.00
CA LEU A 109 -9.12 -17.36 -4.20
C LEU A 109 -9.52 -18.05 -2.90
N SER A 110 -8.97 -17.65 -1.75
CA SER A 110 -9.37 -18.19 -0.44
C SER A 110 -10.81 -17.82 -0.08
N CYS A 111 -11.24 -16.58 -0.38
CA CYS A 111 -12.64 -16.17 -0.27
C CYS A 111 -13.54 -16.98 -1.21
N ILE A 112 -13.16 -17.12 -2.48
CA ILE A 112 -13.91 -17.91 -3.46
C ILE A 112 -14.04 -19.36 -2.99
N TYR A 113 -12.96 -19.97 -2.52
CA TYR A 113 -13.02 -21.33 -1.95
C TYR A 113 -13.98 -21.39 -0.77
N TYR A 114 -13.83 -20.50 0.20
CA TYR A 114 -14.62 -20.53 1.44
C TYR A 114 -16.13 -20.41 1.17
N TYR A 115 -16.53 -19.48 0.33
CA TYR A 115 -17.95 -19.23 0.05
C TYR A 115 -18.55 -20.13 -1.02
N LEU A 116 -17.80 -20.49 -2.07
CA LEU A 116 -18.33 -21.22 -3.23
C LEU A 116 -17.98 -22.71 -3.25
N LYS A 117 -17.23 -23.21 -2.25
CA LYS A 117 -16.95 -24.66 -2.16
C LYS A 117 -18.19 -25.55 -2.31
N PRO A 118 -19.34 -25.27 -1.64
CA PRO A 118 -20.55 -26.08 -1.83
C PRO A 118 -21.10 -26.06 -3.26
N SER A 119 -20.96 -24.93 -3.97
CA SER A 119 -21.38 -24.80 -5.37
C SER A 119 -20.43 -25.55 -6.29
N PHE A 120 -19.12 -25.47 -6.06
CA PHE A 120 -18.12 -26.23 -6.80
C PHE A 120 -18.29 -27.73 -6.62
N ASP A 121 -18.52 -28.20 -5.39
CA ASP A 121 -18.68 -29.62 -5.08
C ASP A 121 -19.96 -30.23 -5.72
N LYS A 122 -21.00 -29.41 -5.95
CA LYS A 122 -22.18 -29.85 -6.71
C LYS A 122 -21.87 -30.05 -8.18
N VAL A 123 -20.97 -29.25 -8.76
CA VAL A 123 -20.52 -29.42 -10.16
C VAL A 123 -19.54 -30.58 -10.24
N ASN A 124 -18.43 -30.50 -9.51
CA ASN A 124 -17.44 -31.56 -9.38
C ASN A 124 -16.51 -31.29 -8.17
N PRO A 125 -16.41 -32.20 -7.18
CA PRO A 125 -15.56 -32.03 -6.00
C PRO A 125 -14.04 -31.86 -6.32
N LEU A 126 -13.59 -32.23 -7.51
CA LEU A 126 -12.20 -32.05 -7.91
C LEU A 126 -11.83 -30.56 -8.07
N ILE A 127 -12.80 -29.70 -8.34
CA ILE A 127 -12.57 -28.24 -8.48
C ILE A 127 -12.11 -27.67 -7.15
N SER A 128 -12.89 -27.88 -6.08
CA SER A 128 -12.54 -27.40 -4.74
C SER A 128 -11.28 -28.05 -4.20
N LYS A 129 -11.06 -29.35 -4.46
CA LYS A 129 -9.84 -30.07 -4.08
C LYS A 129 -8.59 -29.49 -4.74
N ARG A 130 -8.64 -29.18 -6.05
CA ARG A 130 -7.53 -28.57 -6.77
C ARG A 130 -7.22 -27.17 -6.22
N LEU A 131 -8.23 -26.32 -6.08
CA LEU A 131 -8.05 -24.97 -5.54
C LEU A 131 -7.46 -25.01 -4.13
N ARG A 132 -7.98 -25.89 -3.26
CA ARG A 132 -7.46 -26.04 -1.89
C ARG A 132 -5.99 -26.49 -1.88
N HIS A 133 -5.63 -27.41 -2.79
CA HIS A 133 -4.24 -27.86 -2.93
C HIS A 133 -3.31 -26.71 -3.33
N GLU A 134 -3.67 -25.93 -4.36
CA GLU A 134 -2.83 -24.83 -4.82
C GLU A 134 -2.63 -23.75 -3.74
N LEU A 135 -3.68 -23.41 -3.00
CA LEU A 135 -3.60 -22.48 -1.87
C LEU A 135 -2.72 -23.04 -0.75
N GLN A 136 -2.79 -24.36 -0.49
CA GLN A 136 -1.96 -25.00 0.52
C GLN A 136 -0.48 -24.89 0.16
N VAL A 137 -0.09 -25.36 -1.01
CA VAL A 137 1.33 -25.46 -1.37
C VAL A 137 1.96 -24.12 -1.70
N ARG A 138 1.20 -23.23 -2.36
CA ARG A 138 1.74 -21.94 -2.81
C ARG A 138 1.80 -20.89 -1.71
N ILE A 139 0.91 -20.97 -0.73
CA ILE A 139 0.79 -19.92 0.30
C ILE A 139 1.03 -20.48 1.71
N LEU A 140 0.19 -21.42 2.17
CA LEU A 140 0.24 -21.83 3.57
C LEU A 140 1.56 -22.53 3.91
N ASP A 141 1.93 -23.54 3.14
CA ASP A 141 3.18 -24.27 3.35
C ASP A 141 4.40 -23.40 3.08
N THR A 142 4.37 -22.62 2.00
CA THR A 142 5.45 -21.69 1.65
C THR A 142 5.70 -20.66 2.77
N TYR A 143 4.63 -20.02 3.30
CA TYR A 143 4.78 -19.06 4.38
C TYR A 143 5.36 -19.68 5.65
N MET A 144 4.98 -20.91 5.99
CA MET A 144 5.45 -21.58 7.20
C MET A 144 6.87 -22.12 7.09
N ASN A 145 7.35 -22.40 5.87
CA ASN A 145 8.64 -23.05 5.64
C ASN A 145 9.75 -22.12 5.15
N GLU A 146 9.40 -20.90 4.70
CA GLU A 146 10.37 -19.96 4.12
C GLU A 146 10.53 -18.71 4.99
N ASP A 147 11.80 -18.33 5.26
CA ASP A 147 12.16 -17.15 6.04
C ASP A 147 12.90 -16.09 5.21
N HIS A 148 13.20 -16.38 3.95
CA HIS A 148 14.10 -15.57 3.15
C HIS A 148 13.42 -14.41 2.42
N PHE A 149 12.08 -14.35 2.37
CA PHE A 149 11.40 -13.21 1.77
C PHE A 149 11.67 -11.96 2.59
N TRP A 150 12.37 -11.00 2.02
CA TRP A 150 12.82 -9.80 2.71
C TRP A 150 11.67 -9.04 3.41
N TRP A 151 10.48 -9.04 2.82
CA TRP A 151 9.31 -8.36 3.37
C TRP A 151 8.81 -8.96 4.69
N MET A 152 9.13 -10.20 5.00
CA MET A 152 8.83 -10.81 6.30
C MET A 152 9.64 -10.17 7.44
N ALA A 153 10.76 -9.55 7.12
CA ALA A 153 11.68 -8.88 8.04
C ALA A 153 12.32 -9.79 9.12
N PHE A 154 12.19 -11.13 9.05
CA PHE A 154 12.78 -12.04 10.05
C PHE A 154 14.32 -12.00 10.06
N ASN A 155 14.93 -11.69 8.93
CA ASN A 155 16.37 -11.58 8.76
C ASN A 155 16.81 -10.11 8.58
N LEU A 156 16.05 -9.16 9.15
CA LEU A 156 16.32 -7.73 9.01
C LEU A 156 17.65 -7.38 9.66
N LYS A 157 18.54 -6.76 8.88
CA LYS A 157 19.80 -6.21 9.41
C LYS A 157 19.56 -4.88 10.11
N PRO A 158 20.40 -4.47 11.06
CA PRO A 158 20.31 -3.13 11.65
C PRO A 158 20.29 -2.03 10.57
N GLY A 159 19.31 -1.12 10.64
CA GLY A 159 19.10 -0.07 9.64
C GLY A 159 18.43 -0.54 8.34
N GLY A 160 17.95 -1.79 8.27
CA GLY A 160 17.19 -2.29 7.13
C GLY A 160 15.80 -1.65 7.05
N LEU A 161 15.33 -1.42 5.83
CA LEU A 161 14.01 -0.84 5.55
C LEU A 161 12.90 -1.90 5.65
N VAL A 162 11.77 -1.51 6.24
CA VAL A 162 10.53 -2.29 6.22
C VAL A 162 9.45 -1.40 5.62
N ASN A 163 8.88 -1.80 4.50
CA ASN A 163 7.90 -1.02 3.77
C ASN A 163 6.52 -1.69 3.71
N ASN A 164 5.63 -1.13 2.89
CA ASN A 164 4.25 -1.56 2.68
C ASN A 164 4.07 -3.05 2.31
N TRP A 165 5.07 -3.71 1.74
CA TRP A 165 4.98 -5.14 1.42
C TRP A 165 4.76 -5.98 2.67
N ASN A 166 5.35 -5.59 3.79
CA ASN A 166 5.23 -6.35 5.04
C ASN A 166 3.77 -6.48 5.49
N PRO A 167 3.02 -5.40 5.79
CA PRO A 167 1.63 -5.54 6.21
C PRO A 167 0.72 -6.06 5.10
N TRP A 168 1.02 -5.75 3.83
CA TRP A 168 0.21 -6.19 2.70
C TRP A 168 0.29 -7.70 2.49
N CYS A 169 1.48 -8.28 2.41
CA CYS A 169 1.63 -9.72 2.25
C CYS A 169 1.14 -10.49 3.49
N ASN A 170 1.43 -9.99 4.70
CA ASN A 170 0.95 -10.61 5.93
C ASN A 170 -0.57 -10.60 6.07
N PHE A 171 -1.24 -9.52 5.66
CA PHE A 171 -2.70 -9.47 5.59
C PHE A 171 -3.25 -10.57 4.69
N ASN A 172 -2.74 -10.68 3.46
CA ASN A 172 -3.19 -11.69 2.49
C ASN A 172 -2.98 -13.12 3.01
N VAL A 173 -1.84 -13.37 3.63
CA VAL A 173 -1.50 -14.68 4.23
C VAL A 173 -2.40 -14.98 5.42
N LEU A 174 -2.59 -14.03 6.33
CA LEU A 174 -3.46 -14.20 7.49
C LEU A 174 -4.89 -14.57 7.08
N GLN A 175 -5.43 -13.89 6.05
CA GLN A 175 -6.75 -14.21 5.51
C GLN A 175 -6.82 -15.64 4.98
N CYS A 176 -5.79 -16.07 4.25
CA CYS A 176 -5.73 -17.47 3.77
C CYS A 176 -5.75 -18.46 4.95
N PHE A 177 -4.98 -18.21 6.00
CA PHE A 177 -4.97 -19.08 7.18
C PHE A 177 -6.32 -19.11 7.90
N PHE A 178 -6.95 -17.96 8.15
CA PHE A 178 -8.25 -17.93 8.81
C PHE A 178 -9.37 -18.63 8.03
N LEU A 179 -9.32 -18.56 6.70
CA LEU A 179 -10.35 -19.18 5.87
C LEU A 179 -10.10 -20.66 5.58
N LEU A 180 -8.87 -21.14 5.68
CA LEU A 180 -8.48 -22.46 5.17
C LEU A 180 -7.93 -23.43 6.22
N GLU A 181 -7.30 -22.95 7.31
CA GLU A 181 -6.68 -23.80 8.29
C GLU A 181 -7.66 -24.16 9.42
N ASN A 182 -7.90 -25.46 9.59
CA ASN A 182 -8.83 -25.98 10.60
C ASN A 182 -8.11 -26.54 11.83
N ASP A 183 -6.81 -26.82 11.72
CA ASP A 183 -5.98 -27.23 12.86
C ASP A 183 -5.63 -26.01 13.70
N ARG A 184 -6.10 -25.99 14.94
CA ARG A 184 -5.94 -24.84 15.85
C ARG A 184 -4.49 -24.55 16.19
N ASP A 185 -3.65 -25.57 16.33
CA ASP A 185 -2.24 -25.39 16.69
C ASP A 185 -1.45 -24.83 15.50
N LYS A 186 -1.74 -25.31 14.29
CA LYS A 186 -1.14 -24.75 13.06
C LYS A 186 -1.61 -23.32 12.83
N LEU A 187 -2.91 -23.06 13.01
CA LEU A 187 -3.46 -21.72 12.88
C LEU A 187 -2.81 -20.76 13.90
N ALA A 188 -2.71 -21.15 15.17
CA ALA A 188 -2.09 -20.33 16.20
C ALA A 188 -0.61 -20.00 15.89
N LYS A 189 0.16 -20.99 15.40
CA LYS A 189 1.54 -20.77 14.97
C LYS A 189 1.63 -19.81 13.78
N ALA A 190 0.75 -19.95 12.79
CA ALA A 190 0.73 -19.07 11.63
C ALA A 190 0.36 -17.63 12.02
N VAL A 191 -0.67 -17.45 12.86
CA VAL A 191 -1.07 -16.15 13.38
C VAL A 191 0.09 -15.49 14.14
N TYR A 192 0.73 -16.22 15.07
CA TYR A 192 1.87 -15.72 15.81
C TYR A 192 3.03 -15.29 14.87
N ARG A 193 3.30 -16.09 13.83
CA ARG A 193 4.32 -15.78 12.84
C ARG A 193 4.00 -14.51 12.05
N THR A 194 2.74 -14.31 11.64
CA THR A 194 2.33 -13.05 10.98
C THR A 194 2.46 -11.86 11.92
N MET A 195 2.09 -12.00 13.20
CA MET A 195 2.24 -10.94 14.22
C MET A 195 3.70 -10.53 14.36
N THR A 196 4.61 -11.50 14.51
CA THR A 196 6.05 -11.24 14.61
C THR A 196 6.58 -10.47 13.40
N SER A 197 6.09 -10.82 12.20
CA SER A 197 6.48 -10.11 10.98
C SER A 197 5.94 -8.68 10.94
N VAL A 198 4.65 -8.48 11.27
CA VAL A 198 4.02 -7.13 11.22
C VAL A 198 4.56 -6.21 12.32
N ASP A 199 4.98 -6.74 13.46
CA ASP A 199 5.65 -5.96 14.50
C ASP A 199 6.89 -5.24 13.96
N HIS A 200 7.61 -5.83 13.01
CA HIS A 200 8.74 -5.15 12.37
C HIS A 200 8.32 -3.90 11.59
N PHE A 201 7.17 -3.91 10.93
CA PHE A 201 6.66 -2.74 10.23
C PHE A 201 6.18 -1.66 11.20
N ILE A 202 5.45 -2.04 12.23
CA ILE A 202 4.96 -1.08 13.25
C ILE A 202 6.15 -0.44 13.99
N ASN A 203 7.15 -1.24 14.36
CA ASN A 203 8.34 -0.75 15.08
C ASN A 203 9.32 0.01 14.17
N TYR A 204 9.30 -0.20 12.85
CA TYR A 204 10.06 0.58 11.89
C TYR A 204 9.46 1.98 11.69
N THR A 205 8.12 2.08 11.70
CA THR A 205 7.44 3.36 11.51
C THR A 205 7.71 4.27 12.71
N HIS A 206 8.06 5.52 12.43
CA HIS A 206 8.26 6.53 13.47
C HIS A 206 7.01 6.74 14.32
N GLY A 207 7.19 7.05 15.61
CA GLY A 207 6.09 7.22 16.56
C GLY A 207 5.09 8.32 16.19
N ASP A 208 5.53 9.28 15.38
CA ASP A 208 4.68 10.35 14.83
C ASP A 208 3.72 9.88 13.72
N GLY A 209 3.94 8.68 13.17
CA GLY A 209 3.08 8.07 12.16
C GLY A 209 3.22 8.67 10.77
N GLY A 210 4.23 9.47 10.49
CA GLY A 210 4.51 10.00 9.16
C GLY A 210 4.75 8.86 8.16
N CYS A 211 4.14 8.95 6.98
CA CYS A 211 4.32 7.96 5.91
C CYS A 211 5.42 8.43 4.95
N GLU A 212 6.62 7.87 5.07
CA GLU A 212 7.75 8.20 4.19
C GLU A 212 7.45 7.97 2.71
N GLU A 213 6.62 6.98 2.40
CA GLU A 213 6.21 6.63 1.03
C GLU A 213 5.18 7.60 0.42
N GLY A 214 4.64 8.51 1.24
CA GLY A 214 3.61 9.48 0.86
C GLY A 214 2.18 8.94 0.86
N PRO A 215 1.17 9.83 0.64
CA PRO A 215 -0.25 9.50 0.80
C PRO A 215 -0.79 8.48 -0.22
N SER A 216 -0.18 8.36 -1.39
CA SER A 216 -0.59 7.35 -2.39
C SER A 216 -0.36 5.92 -1.91
N TYR A 217 0.68 5.70 -1.11
CA TYR A 217 1.01 4.39 -0.54
C TYR A 217 0.34 4.13 0.81
N TRP A 218 -0.21 5.15 1.45
CA TRP A 218 -0.86 5.01 2.76
C TRP A 218 -1.88 3.86 2.80
N GLY A 219 -2.72 3.72 1.76
CA GLY A 219 -3.73 2.66 1.67
C GLY A 219 -3.15 1.25 1.57
N HIS A 220 -1.89 1.12 1.13
CA HIS A 220 -1.14 -0.12 1.00
C HIS A 220 -0.16 -0.35 2.17
N ALA A 221 0.19 0.69 2.91
CA ALA A 221 1.03 0.66 4.10
C ALA A 221 0.14 0.63 5.37
N ALA A 222 -0.16 1.80 5.95
CA ALA A 222 -1.00 1.91 7.14
C ALA A 222 -2.41 1.33 6.94
N GLY A 223 -3.00 1.46 5.74
CA GLY A 223 -4.29 0.88 5.40
C GLY A 223 -4.29 -0.65 5.39
N LYS A 224 -3.25 -1.29 4.86
CA LYS A 224 -3.11 -2.76 4.91
C LYS A 224 -2.72 -3.27 6.30
N MET A 225 -1.92 -2.51 7.03
CA MET A 225 -1.69 -2.78 8.45
C MET A 225 -3.01 -2.76 9.23
N TYR A 226 -3.86 -1.76 8.99
CA TYR A 226 -5.17 -1.71 9.63
C TYR A 226 -6.07 -2.90 9.25
N ASP A 227 -6.14 -3.26 7.95
CA ASP A 227 -6.89 -4.46 7.53
C ASP A 227 -6.38 -5.71 8.24
N TYR A 228 -5.05 -5.85 8.39
CA TYR A 228 -4.43 -6.94 9.14
C TYR A 228 -4.85 -6.92 10.60
N LEU A 229 -4.75 -5.78 11.28
CA LEU A 229 -5.11 -5.62 12.69
C LEU A 229 -6.61 -5.85 12.94
N GLN A 230 -7.47 -5.37 12.03
CA GLN A 230 -8.91 -5.62 12.10
C GLN A 230 -9.20 -7.11 11.99
N MET A 231 -8.62 -7.78 10.98
CA MET A 231 -8.81 -9.24 10.80
C MET A 231 -8.28 -10.03 12.00
N LEU A 232 -7.14 -9.64 12.55
CA LEU A 232 -6.56 -10.27 13.75
C LEU A 232 -7.48 -10.10 14.96
N SER A 233 -7.99 -8.90 15.19
CA SER A 233 -8.91 -8.60 16.29
C SER A 233 -10.22 -9.38 16.13
N ASP A 234 -10.84 -9.35 14.94
CA ASP A 234 -12.08 -10.07 14.66
C ASP A 234 -11.89 -11.60 14.81
N GLY A 235 -10.82 -12.15 14.25
CA GLY A 235 -10.50 -13.59 14.30
C GLY A 235 -10.16 -14.09 15.71
N THR A 236 -9.75 -13.21 16.61
CA THR A 236 -9.46 -13.53 18.03
C THR A 236 -10.58 -13.12 18.99
N GLY A 237 -11.71 -12.65 18.45
CA GLY A 237 -12.83 -12.14 19.26
C GLY A 237 -12.43 -10.95 20.13
N GLY A 238 -11.61 -10.06 19.62
CA GLY A 238 -11.12 -8.85 20.29
C GLY A 238 -10.00 -9.09 21.33
N LYS A 239 -9.53 -10.31 21.49
CA LYS A 239 -8.50 -10.64 22.49
C LYS A 239 -7.09 -10.13 22.11
N VAL A 240 -6.84 -9.99 20.82
CA VAL A 240 -5.60 -9.40 20.30
C VAL A 240 -5.97 -8.13 19.56
N SER A 241 -5.66 -6.99 20.17
CA SER A 241 -5.92 -5.66 19.61
C SER A 241 -4.85 -4.69 20.10
N VAL A 242 -4.43 -3.79 19.23
CA VAL A 242 -3.47 -2.70 19.52
C VAL A 242 -3.99 -1.35 19.04
N PHE A 243 -5.29 -1.22 18.80
CA PHE A 243 -5.90 0.03 18.32
C PHE A 243 -5.82 1.19 19.30
N ASP A 244 -5.59 0.94 20.56
CA ASP A 244 -5.36 1.91 21.62
C ASP A 244 -3.93 2.51 21.62
N GLN A 245 -3.03 1.95 20.82
CA GLN A 245 -1.65 2.42 20.75
C GLN A 245 -1.58 3.73 19.94
N PRO A 246 -0.92 4.80 20.48
CA PRO A 246 -0.83 6.10 19.81
C PRO A 246 -0.27 6.03 18.39
N ILE A 247 0.74 5.17 18.16
CA ILE A 247 1.35 5.01 16.83
C ILE A 247 0.33 4.55 15.79
N ILE A 248 -0.59 3.63 16.15
CA ILE A 248 -1.61 3.13 15.23
C ILE A 248 -2.56 4.27 14.81
N LYS A 249 -2.97 5.11 15.75
CA LYS A 249 -3.76 6.31 15.46
C LYS A 249 -3.00 7.31 14.59
N ASN A 250 -1.75 7.60 14.93
CA ASN A 250 -0.92 8.57 14.21
C ASN A 250 -0.71 8.14 12.75
N MET A 251 -0.40 6.84 12.51
CA MET A 251 -0.30 6.27 11.16
C MET A 251 -1.60 6.41 10.38
N GLY A 252 -2.76 6.21 11.05
CA GLY A 252 -4.08 6.39 10.45
C GLY A 252 -4.34 7.82 10.02
N GLU A 253 -4.11 8.78 10.91
CA GLU A 253 -4.42 10.19 10.68
C GLU A 253 -3.60 10.87 9.57
N TYR A 254 -2.45 10.30 9.19
CA TYR A 254 -1.58 10.85 8.16
C TYR A 254 -2.32 11.16 6.86
N ILE A 255 -3.23 10.30 6.41
CA ILE A 255 -3.97 10.50 5.15
C ILE A 255 -4.86 11.75 5.18
N ALA A 256 -5.55 11.99 6.31
CA ALA A 256 -6.37 13.19 6.47
C ALA A 256 -5.52 14.45 6.59
N ARG A 257 -4.37 14.36 7.27
CA ARG A 257 -3.46 15.50 7.49
C ARG A 257 -2.68 15.90 6.24
N SER A 258 -2.45 14.97 5.31
CA SER A 258 -1.76 15.22 4.03
C SER A 258 -2.68 15.76 2.93
N TYR A 259 -3.98 15.89 3.18
CA TYR A 259 -4.96 16.38 2.21
C TYR A 259 -4.97 17.92 2.17
N VAL A 260 -4.73 18.47 0.97
CA VAL A 260 -4.70 19.92 0.75
C VAL A 260 -6.08 20.48 0.40
N GLY A 261 -6.86 19.73 -0.40
CA GLY A 261 -8.18 20.12 -0.89
C GLY A 261 -8.33 19.91 -2.40
N ASN A 262 -9.57 19.82 -2.88
CA ASN A 262 -9.89 19.59 -4.30
C ASN A 262 -9.15 18.39 -4.93
N GLY A 263 -8.94 17.33 -4.12
CA GLY A 263 -8.22 16.14 -4.51
C GLY A 263 -6.69 16.31 -4.55
N TRP A 264 -6.14 17.46 -4.19
CA TRP A 264 -4.69 17.63 -4.03
C TRP A 264 -4.23 17.08 -2.68
N VAL A 265 -3.09 16.45 -2.68
CA VAL A 265 -2.41 15.91 -1.50
C VAL A 265 -0.95 16.34 -1.51
N VAL A 266 -0.31 16.32 -0.34
CA VAL A 266 1.15 16.49 -0.24
C VAL A 266 1.81 15.26 -0.86
N ASN A 267 2.48 15.45 -2.00
CA ASN A 267 3.04 14.36 -2.80
C ASN A 267 4.55 14.19 -2.65
N PHE A 268 5.05 14.18 -1.42
CA PHE A 268 6.44 13.79 -1.18
C PHE A 268 6.66 12.30 -1.54
N ALA A 269 7.92 11.93 -1.81
CA ALA A 269 8.34 10.62 -2.26
C ALA A 269 7.63 10.18 -3.58
N ASP A 270 7.28 8.91 -3.71
CA ASP A 270 6.65 8.37 -4.92
C ASP A 270 5.11 8.62 -4.97
N ALA A 271 4.61 9.62 -4.25
CA ALA A 271 3.18 9.91 -4.22
C ALA A 271 2.70 10.69 -5.45
N SER A 272 1.48 10.39 -5.88
CA SER A 272 0.75 11.20 -6.85
C SER A 272 0.27 12.51 -6.22
N ALA A 273 0.25 13.59 -6.98
CA ALA A 273 -0.24 14.88 -6.52
C ALA A 273 -1.76 14.91 -6.28
N LYS A 274 -2.48 13.96 -6.84
CA LYS A 274 -3.93 13.80 -6.71
C LYS A 274 -4.27 12.50 -6.00
N GLY A 275 -5.23 12.58 -5.07
CA GLY A 275 -5.70 11.45 -4.30
C GLY A 275 -6.62 11.89 -3.17
N GLY A 276 -6.70 11.07 -2.14
CA GLY A 276 -7.51 11.34 -0.95
C GLY A 276 -7.71 10.08 -0.11
N GLY A 277 -7.43 8.93 -0.71
CA GLY A 277 -7.63 7.62 -0.07
C GLY A 277 -9.03 7.05 -0.28
N ASP A 278 -9.26 5.89 0.30
CA ASP A 278 -10.54 5.17 0.29
C ASP A 278 -11.37 5.59 1.50
N ALA A 279 -12.50 6.25 1.27
CA ALA A 279 -13.37 6.78 2.33
C ALA A 279 -13.84 5.68 3.30
N ASP A 280 -14.24 4.52 2.78
CA ASP A 280 -14.75 3.42 3.61
C ASP A 280 -13.64 2.82 4.50
N LEU A 281 -12.42 2.67 3.97
CA LEU A 281 -11.24 2.25 4.75
C LEU A 281 -10.89 3.28 5.84
N ILE A 282 -10.82 4.56 5.47
CA ILE A 282 -10.46 5.65 6.39
C ILE A 282 -11.49 5.76 7.53
N PHE A 283 -12.77 5.59 7.20
CA PHE A 283 -13.86 5.60 8.20
C PHE A 283 -13.70 4.46 9.22
N ARG A 284 -13.53 3.22 8.74
CA ARG A 284 -13.37 2.06 9.61
C ARG A 284 -12.14 2.17 10.50
N TYR A 285 -11.03 2.60 9.91
CA TYR A 285 -9.80 2.82 10.66
C TYR A 285 -9.99 3.93 11.70
N GLY A 286 -10.57 5.07 11.30
CA GLY A 286 -10.85 6.18 12.21
C GLY A 286 -11.76 5.80 13.38
N LYS A 287 -12.75 4.94 13.13
CA LYS A 287 -13.63 4.38 14.16
C LYS A 287 -12.85 3.49 15.14
N ALA A 288 -11.98 2.60 14.62
CA ALA A 288 -11.22 1.67 15.45
C ALA A 288 -10.20 2.37 16.38
N VAL A 289 -9.63 3.51 15.95
CA VAL A 289 -8.67 4.30 16.75
C VAL A 289 -9.28 5.54 17.39
N GLU A 290 -10.60 5.66 17.37
CA GLU A 290 -11.35 6.80 17.95
C GLU A 290 -10.82 8.15 17.44
N SER A 291 -10.67 8.31 16.11
CA SER A 291 -10.23 9.54 15.45
C SER A 291 -11.38 10.27 14.75
N PRO A 292 -11.95 11.35 15.36
CA PRO A 292 -12.93 12.18 14.68
C PRO A 292 -12.39 12.82 13.40
N LEU A 293 -11.10 13.15 13.36
CA LEU A 293 -10.43 13.70 12.18
C LEU A 293 -10.59 12.77 10.97
N MET A 294 -10.27 11.47 11.15
CA MET A 294 -10.39 10.48 10.09
C MET A 294 -11.85 10.23 9.70
N MET A 295 -12.75 10.10 10.66
CA MET A 295 -14.17 9.85 10.38
C MET A 295 -14.82 11.01 9.61
N ASN A 296 -14.57 12.27 10.01
CA ASN A 296 -15.08 13.44 9.31
C ASN A 296 -14.44 13.58 7.91
N TYR A 297 -13.17 13.28 7.78
CA TYR A 297 -12.49 13.28 6.48
C TYR A 297 -13.06 12.22 5.53
N ALA A 298 -13.34 11.03 6.03
CA ALA A 298 -13.99 9.96 5.27
C ALA A 298 -15.39 10.37 4.79
N ALA A 299 -16.20 10.98 5.66
CA ALA A 299 -17.53 11.50 5.31
C ALA A 299 -17.43 12.59 4.23
N TYR A 300 -16.45 13.49 4.35
CA TYR A 300 -16.18 14.49 3.33
C TYR A 300 -15.81 13.86 1.97
N LEU A 301 -14.87 12.90 1.94
CA LEU A 301 -14.52 12.19 0.71
C LEU A 301 -15.72 11.46 0.10
N LYS A 302 -16.55 10.83 0.95
CA LYS A 302 -17.76 10.15 0.50
C LYS A 302 -18.75 11.11 -0.16
N SER A 303 -18.88 12.32 0.37
CA SER A 303 -19.75 13.35 -0.20
C SER A 303 -19.31 13.83 -1.60
N LEU A 304 -18.02 13.68 -1.94
CA LEU A 304 -17.45 14.05 -3.23
C LEU A 304 -17.54 12.91 -4.27
N SER A 305 -17.78 11.67 -3.83
CA SER A 305 -17.81 10.50 -4.69
C SER A 305 -19.20 10.24 -5.27
N ASP A 306 -19.27 9.59 -6.44
CA ASP A 306 -20.54 9.08 -6.98
C ASP A 306 -21.19 8.10 -6.00
N LYS A 307 -22.43 8.36 -5.63
CA LYS A 307 -23.15 7.63 -4.58
C LYS A 307 -23.36 6.13 -4.86
N ASP A 308 -23.25 5.71 -6.11
CA ASP A 308 -23.55 4.33 -6.54
C ASP A 308 -22.33 3.44 -6.75
N GLY A 309 -21.12 3.98 -6.59
CA GLY A 309 -19.88 3.21 -6.78
C GLY A 309 -19.54 2.36 -5.56
N ILE A 310 -19.53 1.03 -5.73
CA ILE A 310 -18.86 0.14 -4.77
C ILE A 310 -17.47 -0.15 -5.32
N PRO A 311 -16.38 0.14 -4.56
CA PRO A 311 -15.04 -0.18 -5.00
C PRO A 311 -14.93 -1.67 -5.35
N SER A 312 -14.40 -1.99 -6.50
CA SER A 312 -14.13 -3.38 -6.89
C SER A 312 -12.65 -3.69 -6.65
N GLY A 313 -12.34 -4.84 -6.10
CA GLY A 313 -10.95 -5.27 -5.92
C GLY A 313 -10.81 -6.28 -4.79
N ASP A 314 -10.38 -5.83 -3.64
CA ASP A 314 -10.15 -6.66 -2.46
C ASP A 314 -11.49 -7.10 -1.82
N PRO A 315 -11.82 -8.40 -1.82
CA PRO A 315 -13.09 -8.89 -1.26
C PRO A 315 -13.27 -8.54 0.22
N PHE A 316 -12.20 -8.55 1.02
CA PHE A 316 -12.27 -8.18 2.43
C PHE A 316 -12.72 -6.72 2.59
N ARG A 317 -12.04 -5.79 1.92
CA ARG A 317 -12.42 -4.37 1.98
C ARG A 317 -13.84 -4.14 1.50
N LEU A 318 -14.25 -4.85 0.45
CA LEU A 318 -15.60 -4.73 -0.08
C LEU A 318 -16.67 -5.22 0.92
N PHE A 319 -16.47 -6.37 1.56
CA PHE A 319 -17.39 -6.82 2.61
C PHE A 319 -17.44 -5.86 3.79
N GLN A 320 -16.31 -5.34 4.21
CA GLN A 320 -16.24 -4.35 5.29
C GLN A 320 -16.93 -3.02 4.91
N THR A 321 -16.79 -2.57 3.66
CA THR A 321 -17.52 -1.41 3.12
C THR A 321 -19.03 -1.60 3.23
N LEU A 322 -19.55 -2.77 2.86
CA LEU A 322 -20.98 -3.07 2.95
C LEU A 322 -21.50 -3.02 4.41
N LEU A 323 -20.67 -3.45 5.36
CA LEU A 323 -21.05 -3.45 6.80
C LEU A 323 -21.02 -2.05 7.44
N SER A 324 -20.17 -1.14 6.94
CA SER A 324 -19.99 0.20 7.53
C SER A 324 -20.68 1.33 6.74
N ARG A 325 -21.23 1.03 5.57
CA ARG A 325 -21.72 2.01 4.60
C ARG A 325 -22.82 2.90 5.16
N GLU A 326 -23.84 2.32 5.80
CA GLU A 326 -24.98 3.07 6.34
C GLU A 326 -24.52 4.08 7.39
N GLU A 327 -23.60 3.69 8.26
CA GLU A 327 -23.05 4.55 9.30
C GLU A 327 -22.24 5.70 8.70
N LEU A 328 -21.39 5.43 7.71
CA LEU A 328 -20.61 6.47 7.02
C LEU A 328 -21.51 7.46 6.25
N GLU A 329 -22.53 6.96 5.55
CA GLU A 329 -23.49 7.80 4.81
C GLU A 329 -24.36 8.65 5.73
N GLY A 330 -24.55 8.24 6.99
CA GLY A 330 -25.27 9.01 8.02
C GLY A 330 -24.44 10.11 8.67
N MET A 331 -23.13 10.19 8.41
CA MET A 331 -22.28 11.22 8.99
C MET A 331 -22.38 12.56 8.25
N SER A 332 -22.20 13.65 9.00
CA SER A 332 -22.03 14.99 8.44
C SER A 332 -20.64 15.12 7.78
N ALA A 333 -20.58 15.79 6.62
CA ALA A 333 -19.33 16.01 5.87
C ALA A 333 -18.56 17.25 6.39
N ASP A 334 -18.44 17.41 7.70
CA ASP A 334 -17.86 18.58 8.38
C ASP A 334 -16.34 18.44 8.59
N TYR A 335 -15.60 18.05 7.56
CA TYR A 335 -14.15 17.96 7.65
C TYR A 335 -13.51 19.35 7.71
N GLN A 336 -12.67 19.55 8.72
CA GLN A 336 -11.81 20.72 8.87
C GLN A 336 -10.35 20.25 8.88
N ALA A 337 -9.57 20.72 7.91
CA ALA A 337 -8.14 20.45 7.89
C ALA A 337 -7.48 21.06 9.15
N PRO A 338 -6.54 20.34 9.80
CA PRO A 338 -5.77 20.89 10.91
C PRO A 338 -5.03 22.15 10.48
N GLY A 339 -4.91 23.15 11.38
CA GLY A 339 -4.15 24.36 11.11
C GLY A 339 -2.67 24.09 10.83
N TYR A 340 -2.16 23.01 11.42
CA TYR A 340 -0.84 22.47 11.13
C TYR A 340 -0.79 20.96 11.40
N SER A 341 0.19 20.30 10.78
CA SER A 341 0.61 18.92 11.11
C SER A 341 2.14 18.92 11.21
N TRP A 342 2.66 18.50 12.36
CA TRP A 342 4.08 18.39 12.60
C TRP A 342 4.43 16.95 12.98
N TYR A 343 5.40 16.38 12.28
CA TYR A 343 5.92 15.04 12.46
C TYR A 343 7.39 15.16 12.90
N PRO A 344 7.67 15.14 14.21
CA PRO A 344 9.00 15.48 14.73
C PRO A 344 10.08 14.44 14.39
N GLU A 345 9.70 13.20 14.12
CA GLU A 345 10.64 12.12 13.81
C GLU A 345 10.83 11.96 12.29
N THR A 346 9.75 12.06 11.49
CA THR A 346 9.80 12.05 10.03
C THR A 346 10.21 13.43 9.46
N GLU A 347 10.15 14.48 10.30
CA GLU A 347 10.46 15.88 9.97
C GLU A 347 9.58 16.49 8.87
N PHE A 348 8.33 16.01 8.72
CA PHE A 348 7.32 16.63 7.84
C PHE A 348 6.57 17.74 8.57
N CYS A 349 6.34 18.86 7.91
CA CYS A 349 5.57 19.98 8.45
C CYS A 349 4.60 20.51 7.42
N TYR A 350 3.32 20.53 7.75
CA TYR A 350 2.25 21.11 6.94
C TYR A 350 1.62 22.25 7.74
N MET A 351 1.43 23.39 7.11
CA MET A 351 0.86 24.58 7.76
C MET A 351 -0.18 25.23 6.87
N THR A 352 -1.26 25.71 7.47
CA THR A 352 -2.28 26.52 6.77
C THR A 352 -2.46 27.85 7.46
N ASN A 353 -2.99 28.84 6.75
CA ASN A 353 -3.42 30.10 7.33
C ASN A 353 -4.77 30.54 6.78
N LYS A 354 -5.41 31.53 7.47
CA LYS A 354 -6.71 32.08 7.08
C LYS A 354 -6.74 32.85 5.75
N ASN A 355 -5.59 33.10 5.14
CA ASN A 355 -5.49 33.72 3.82
C ASN A 355 -5.50 32.69 2.70
N GLY A 356 -5.73 31.39 3.01
CA GLY A 356 -5.82 30.29 2.06
C GLY A 356 -4.48 29.69 1.64
N PHE A 357 -3.38 30.10 2.27
CA PHE A 357 -2.09 29.43 2.02
C PHE A 357 -2.00 28.10 2.75
N PHE A 358 -1.49 27.09 2.03
CA PHE A 358 -1.05 25.82 2.57
C PHE A 358 0.39 25.60 2.10
N VAL A 359 1.30 25.38 3.05
CA VAL A 359 2.68 25.00 2.76
C VAL A 359 2.95 23.60 3.35
N ALA A 360 3.54 22.74 2.54
CA ALA A 360 4.13 21.49 2.98
C ALA A 360 5.65 21.58 2.82
N THR A 361 6.39 21.22 3.85
CA THR A 361 7.85 21.16 3.83
C THR A 361 8.34 19.99 4.63
N LYS A 362 9.59 19.59 4.43
CA LYS A 362 10.23 18.51 5.19
C LYS A 362 11.69 18.86 5.50
N GLY A 363 12.20 18.29 6.58
CA GLY A 363 13.64 18.10 6.80
C GLY A 363 14.06 16.80 6.12
N GLY A 364 14.17 15.71 6.87
CA GLY A 364 14.39 14.38 6.37
C GLY A 364 15.82 14.08 5.92
N TYR A 365 15.99 12.95 5.27
CA TYR A 365 17.27 12.46 4.77
C TYR A 365 17.09 11.72 3.45
N ASN A 366 18.17 11.68 2.64
CA ASN A 366 18.10 11.16 1.28
C ASN A 366 18.30 9.61 1.21
N ASN A 367 17.65 8.87 2.10
CA ASN A 367 17.57 7.40 2.10
C ASN A 367 16.29 6.89 2.78
N GLU A 368 15.20 7.65 2.65
CA GLU A 368 13.87 7.26 3.10
C GLU A 368 13.29 6.14 2.23
N SER A 369 12.21 5.50 2.65
CA SER A 369 11.46 4.58 1.78
C SER A 369 10.90 5.35 0.58
N HIS A 370 11.03 4.79 -0.63
CA HIS A 370 10.68 5.47 -1.89
C HIS A 370 11.37 6.83 -2.09
N ASN A 371 12.62 6.95 -1.65
CA ASN A 371 13.38 8.20 -1.56
C ASN A 371 13.49 8.99 -2.85
N HIS A 372 13.36 10.31 -2.74
CA HIS A 372 13.90 11.32 -3.64
C HIS A 372 15.01 12.10 -2.92
N ASN A 373 15.97 12.68 -3.67
CA ASN A 373 16.97 13.56 -3.05
C ASN A 373 16.34 14.94 -2.84
N ASP A 374 15.56 15.09 -1.77
CA ASP A 374 14.65 16.21 -1.59
C ASP A 374 14.64 16.80 -0.17
N ALA A 375 15.69 16.53 0.63
CA ALA A 375 15.80 17.05 2.00
C ALA A 375 15.68 18.58 2.02
N GLY A 376 14.68 19.10 2.75
CA GLY A 376 14.37 20.52 2.85
C GLY A 376 13.52 21.08 1.70
N THR A 377 12.87 20.27 0.89
CA THR A 377 11.94 20.71 -0.16
C THR A 377 10.65 21.29 0.43
N PHE A 378 9.85 21.95 -0.42
CA PHE A 378 8.53 22.45 -0.06
C PHE A 378 7.57 22.42 -1.25
N SER A 379 6.28 22.39 -0.95
CA SER A 379 5.19 22.69 -1.89
C SER A 379 4.30 23.78 -1.31
N LEU A 380 3.74 24.64 -2.17
CA LEU A 380 2.91 25.76 -1.77
C LEU A 380 1.62 25.78 -2.57
N TYR A 381 0.51 25.97 -1.89
CA TYR A 381 -0.82 26.11 -2.47
C TYR A 381 -1.50 27.39 -1.97
N LEU A 382 -2.33 27.97 -2.81
CA LEU A 382 -3.21 29.09 -2.46
C LEU A 382 -4.65 28.74 -2.83
N ASN A 383 -5.55 28.73 -1.87
CA ASN A 383 -6.95 28.32 -2.03
C ASN A 383 -7.06 26.96 -2.79
N THR A 384 -6.25 26.00 -2.38
CA THR A 384 -6.09 24.66 -2.99
C THR A 384 -5.50 24.64 -4.42
N THR A 385 -5.14 25.80 -4.98
CA THR A 385 -4.44 25.87 -6.26
C THR A 385 -2.94 25.72 -6.03
N PRO A 386 -2.27 24.75 -6.66
CA PRO A 386 -0.83 24.56 -6.52
C PRO A 386 -0.07 25.71 -7.18
N ILE A 387 0.88 26.30 -6.43
CA ILE A 387 1.76 27.39 -6.87
C ILE A 387 3.18 26.89 -7.08
N PHE A 388 3.73 26.18 -6.08
CA PHE A 388 4.98 25.44 -6.17
C PHE A 388 4.66 23.98 -5.91
N ILE A 389 5.03 23.12 -6.87
CA ILE A 389 4.68 21.70 -6.88
C ILE A 389 5.91 20.82 -6.71
N ASP A 390 5.68 19.57 -6.33
CA ASP A 390 6.59 18.47 -6.55
C ASP A 390 6.24 17.78 -7.88
N ALA A 391 7.26 17.41 -8.67
CA ALA A 391 7.06 16.78 -9.99
C ALA A 391 6.52 15.33 -9.90
N GLY A 392 6.64 14.71 -8.73
CA GLY A 392 6.26 13.32 -8.51
C GLY A 392 7.23 12.30 -9.12
N VAL A 393 6.82 11.04 -9.18
CA VAL A 393 7.72 9.91 -9.50
C VAL A 393 7.78 9.53 -10.98
N GLY A 394 6.73 9.75 -11.75
CA GLY A 394 6.59 9.25 -13.12
C GLY A 394 6.23 7.76 -13.20
N THR A 395 6.64 7.08 -14.27
CA THR A 395 6.31 5.65 -14.50
C THR A 395 7.39 4.74 -13.92
N TYR A 396 6.96 3.70 -13.20
CA TYR A 396 7.86 2.70 -12.65
C TYR A 396 8.44 1.77 -13.73
N THR A 397 9.77 1.64 -13.70
CA THR A 397 10.53 0.72 -14.53
C THR A 397 11.52 -0.07 -13.65
N ARG A 398 12.28 -0.97 -14.23
CA ARG A 398 13.40 -1.63 -13.52
C ARG A 398 14.41 -0.63 -12.96
N GLN A 399 14.67 0.47 -13.67
CA GLN A 399 15.58 1.54 -13.25
C GLN A 399 15.12 2.19 -11.93
N THR A 400 13.80 2.36 -11.73
CA THR A 400 13.22 2.99 -10.54
C THR A 400 13.65 2.29 -9.23
N PHE A 401 13.87 0.98 -9.26
CA PHE A 401 14.24 0.16 -8.11
C PHE A 401 15.65 -0.42 -8.20
N SER A 402 16.55 0.28 -8.87
CA SER A 402 17.96 -0.09 -9.03
C SER A 402 18.88 1.02 -8.51
N SER A 403 20.21 0.76 -8.53
CA SER A 403 21.24 1.78 -8.26
C SER A 403 21.15 2.99 -9.20
N GLU A 404 20.52 2.83 -10.37
CA GLU A 404 20.30 3.89 -11.35
C GLU A 404 19.08 4.79 -11.05
N ARG A 405 18.40 4.59 -9.92
CA ARG A 405 17.23 5.40 -9.52
C ARG A 405 17.48 6.90 -9.64
N TYR A 406 18.63 7.34 -9.15
CA TYR A 406 18.97 8.79 -9.11
C TYR A 406 19.51 9.36 -10.43
N SER A 407 19.55 8.56 -11.51
CA SER A 407 19.68 9.07 -12.87
C SER A 407 18.32 9.51 -13.46
N ILE A 408 17.21 9.11 -12.84
CA ILE A 408 15.86 9.58 -13.18
C ILE A 408 15.72 11.02 -12.69
N TRP A 409 15.35 11.95 -13.58
CA TRP A 409 15.34 13.37 -13.28
C TRP A 409 14.42 13.74 -12.10
N THR A 410 13.24 13.10 -11.96
CA THR A 410 12.30 13.36 -10.86
C THR A 410 12.83 12.95 -9.48
N MET A 411 13.88 12.14 -9.42
CA MET A 411 14.52 11.73 -8.16
C MET A 411 15.65 12.67 -7.70
N GLN A 412 16.02 13.64 -8.57
CA GLN A 412 17.16 14.53 -8.35
C GLN A 412 16.71 15.84 -7.70
N SER A 413 17.50 16.35 -6.77
CA SER A 413 17.17 17.56 -5.99
C SER A 413 16.98 18.82 -6.82
N ASN A 414 17.64 18.94 -7.97
CA ASN A 414 17.54 20.09 -8.87
C ASN A 414 16.19 20.17 -9.61
N TYR A 415 15.34 19.16 -9.50
CA TYR A 415 13.96 19.18 -10.01
C TYR A 415 12.91 19.26 -8.90
N HIS A 416 13.35 19.33 -7.65
CA HIS A 416 12.54 19.72 -6.49
C HIS A 416 12.68 21.24 -6.22
N ASN A 417 11.91 21.78 -5.28
CA ASN A 417 11.99 23.19 -4.91
C ASN A 417 13.21 23.46 -4.01
N LEU A 418 14.39 23.14 -4.53
CA LEU A 418 15.68 23.15 -3.84
C LEU A 418 16.74 23.91 -4.65
N PRO A 419 17.71 24.56 -3.99
CA PRO A 419 18.83 25.17 -4.69
C PRO A 419 19.83 24.13 -5.18
N MET A 420 20.48 24.39 -6.32
CA MET A 420 21.79 23.83 -6.61
C MET A 420 22.84 24.74 -5.95
N VAL A 421 23.73 24.17 -5.15
CA VAL A 421 24.75 24.92 -4.46
C VAL A 421 26.08 24.77 -5.18
N ASN A 422 26.63 25.86 -5.69
CA ASN A 422 27.84 25.86 -6.55
C ASN A 422 27.74 24.91 -7.75
N GLY A 423 26.51 24.74 -8.29
CA GLY A 423 26.26 23.81 -9.39
C GLY A 423 26.14 22.35 -8.99
N VAL A 424 26.10 22.06 -7.68
CA VAL A 424 26.07 20.68 -7.15
C VAL A 424 24.70 20.40 -6.53
N PRO A 425 24.02 19.28 -6.94
CA PRO A 425 22.78 18.83 -6.32
C PRO A 425 23.03 18.05 -5.02
N GLN A 426 21.94 17.78 -4.27
CA GLN A 426 21.98 16.81 -3.17
C GLN A 426 22.30 15.40 -3.68
N GLN A 427 22.80 14.55 -2.78
CA GLN A 427 23.12 13.15 -3.09
C GLN A 427 22.28 12.19 -2.27
N PHE A 428 22.21 10.94 -2.75
CA PHE A 428 21.63 9.82 -2.07
C PHE A 428 22.54 9.33 -0.94
N GLY A 429 21.95 8.98 0.18
CA GLY A 429 22.62 8.41 1.34
C GLY A 429 22.01 8.92 2.65
N SER A 430 22.04 8.14 3.71
CA SER A 430 21.51 8.50 5.02
C SER A 430 22.31 9.63 5.71
N GLU A 431 23.54 9.83 5.30
CA GLU A 431 24.41 10.94 5.73
C GLU A 431 23.97 12.28 5.11
N PHE A 432 23.32 12.27 3.94
CA PHE A 432 22.81 13.48 3.26
C PHE A 432 21.42 13.81 3.79
N ARG A 433 21.39 14.74 4.76
CA ARG A 433 20.17 15.02 5.53
C ARG A 433 20.06 16.48 5.93
N ALA A 434 18.86 16.89 6.33
CA ALA A 434 18.67 18.14 7.04
C ALA A 434 19.16 18.02 8.48
N THR A 435 19.53 19.15 9.08
CA THR A 435 19.90 19.30 10.49
C THR A 435 19.24 20.52 11.09
N ASP A 436 19.27 20.65 12.42
CA ASP A 436 18.67 21.78 13.14
C ASP A 436 17.20 22.01 12.72
N VAL A 437 16.46 20.91 12.50
CA VAL A 437 15.05 20.97 12.09
C VAL A 437 14.21 21.39 13.29
N HIS A 438 13.43 22.44 13.11
CA HIS A 438 12.65 23.03 14.18
C HIS A 438 11.27 23.49 13.68
N PHE A 439 10.24 23.28 14.50
CA PHE A 439 8.90 23.81 14.29
C PHE A 439 8.38 24.52 15.55
N ASP A 440 7.92 25.76 15.37
CA ASP A 440 7.24 26.54 16.42
C ASP A 440 5.75 26.70 16.04
N SER A 441 4.87 25.97 16.73
CA SER A 441 3.44 25.97 16.47
C SER A 441 2.75 27.32 16.80
N ARG A 442 3.32 28.14 17.71
CA ARG A 442 2.75 29.44 18.07
C ARG A 442 3.01 30.48 16.98
N ARG A 443 4.18 30.39 16.34
CA ARG A 443 4.57 31.30 15.25
C ARG A 443 4.20 30.75 13.88
N MET A 444 3.78 29.49 13.80
CA MET A 444 3.62 28.76 12.53
C MET A 444 4.89 28.89 11.69
N TYR A 445 6.02 28.53 12.29
CA TYR A 445 7.35 28.71 11.72
C TYR A 445 8.09 27.38 11.73
N PHE A 446 8.56 26.99 10.55
CA PHE A 446 9.43 25.84 10.34
C PHE A 446 10.80 26.31 9.87
N SER A 447 11.88 25.68 10.30
CA SER A 447 13.21 25.86 9.76
C SER A 447 14.02 24.58 9.74
N ALA A 448 14.91 24.47 8.74
CA ALA A 448 15.84 23.37 8.58
C ALA A 448 17.14 23.85 7.94
N ASN A 449 18.29 23.39 8.43
CA ASN A 449 19.57 23.57 7.80
C ASN A 449 19.82 22.41 6.82
N ILE A 450 19.92 22.69 5.54
CA ILE A 450 20.08 21.70 4.48
C ILE A 450 21.52 21.55 3.96
N ALA A 451 22.48 22.21 4.58
CA ALA A 451 23.87 22.19 4.10
C ALA A 451 24.44 20.77 4.02
N THR A 452 24.12 19.91 5.01
CA THR A 452 24.60 18.52 5.07
C THR A 452 23.91 17.56 4.09
N ALA A 453 22.84 18.00 3.42
CA ALA A 453 22.23 17.24 2.33
C ALA A 453 23.04 17.31 1.02
N TYR A 454 24.03 18.20 0.96
CA TYR A 454 24.92 18.38 -0.19
C TYR A 454 26.29 17.74 0.08
N PRO A 455 26.94 17.18 -0.96
CA PRO A 455 28.28 16.64 -0.83
C PRO A 455 29.32 17.75 -0.62
N ALA A 456 30.56 17.37 -0.22
CA ALA A 456 31.63 18.28 0.11
C ALA A 456 31.98 19.28 -1.04
N GLU A 457 31.80 18.87 -2.28
CA GLU A 457 32.04 19.65 -3.49
C GLU A 457 31.15 20.89 -3.58
N ALA A 458 29.97 20.86 -2.95
CA ALA A 458 29.07 22.00 -2.85
C ALA A 458 29.69 23.15 -2.02
N ASN A 459 30.67 22.86 -1.17
CA ASN A 459 31.39 23.80 -0.29
C ASN A 459 30.43 24.72 0.50
N VAL A 460 29.32 24.16 1.01
CA VAL A 460 28.32 24.88 1.79
C VAL A 460 28.47 24.53 3.25
N LYS A 461 28.63 25.55 4.13
CA LYS A 461 28.76 25.35 5.58
C LYS A 461 27.41 25.43 6.31
N LYS A 462 26.54 26.30 5.81
CA LYS A 462 25.22 26.52 6.40
C LYS A 462 24.26 27.06 5.33
N TRP A 463 23.08 26.47 5.27
CA TRP A 463 21.95 26.93 4.46
C TRP A 463 20.65 26.65 5.20
N VAL A 464 20.14 27.62 5.90
CA VAL A 464 18.88 27.51 6.63
C VAL A 464 17.74 27.96 5.73
N ARG A 465 16.74 27.09 5.57
CA ARG A 465 15.45 27.41 4.96
C ARG A 465 14.43 27.64 6.06
N SER A 466 13.52 28.58 5.84
CA SER A 466 12.47 28.91 6.81
C SER A 466 11.15 29.20 6.09
N TYR A 467 10.09 28.76 6.68
CA TYR A 467 8.73 28.92 6.17
C TYR A 467 7.81 29.41 7.27
#